data_d94ca098bcb7df5978602c01a1160687
#
_entry.id   d94ca098bcb7df5978602c01a1160687
#
_cell.length_a   1.000
_cell.length_b   1.000
_cell.length_c   1.000
_cell.angle_alpha   90.00
_cell.angle_beta   90.00
_cell.angle_gamma   90.00
#
_symmetry.space_group_name_H-M   'P 1'
#
loop_
_entity.id
_entity.type
_entity.pdbx_description
1 polymer ?
#
loop_
_entity_poly.entity_id
_entity_poly.type
_entity_poly.pdbx_seq_one_letter_code
_entity_poly.pdbx_strand_id
1 'polypeptide(L)'
;DFGPDLESAPIIAKDSNERQEDLTMALVPYVVEQTSRGERSYDIYSRLLNDRIIMLCDQIDDAVASVVVAQLLYLEGQDPEKDIDLYINSPGGVITAGMAIYDTIQYIKCDVSTICMGMAASMGSFLLSSGTKGKRFALPNSEILIHQPLIAGGGISGQCTDIKIHSDHMVKTREKLNRILAQNTGKPIEQINIDTERDNYMTAQEALEYGLIDKVITNR
;
A
#
# COMPACT_ATOMS: atom_id res chain seq x y z
N ASP A 1 18.41 27.19 -72.01
CA ASP A 1 19.43 26.83 -71.01
C ASP A 1 18.77 26.61 -69.71
N PHE A 2 18.95 25.46 -69.23
CA PHE A 2 18.18 24.82 -68.19
C PHE A 2 18.63 25.30 -66.84
N GLY A 3 17.70 25.76 -66.01
CA GLY A 3 17.89 25.95 -64.57
C GLY A 3 17.58 24.66 -63.84
N PRO A 4 18.26 24.37 -62.65
CA PRO A 4 18.12 23.10 -61.98
C PRO A 4 16.88 23.05 -61.08
N ASP A 5 16.38 21.83 -61.01
CA ASP A 5 15.26 21.36 -60.21
C ASP A 5 15.40 21.65 -58.70
N LEU A 6 14.31 22.14 -58.13
CA LEU A 6 14.13 22.22 -56.68
C LEU A 6 13.72 20.82 -56.17
N GLU A 7 14.66 20.10 -55.62
CA GLU A 7 14.39 18.89 -54.84
C GLU A 7 13.54 19.23 -53.59
N SER A 8 12.38 18.62 -53.54
CA SER A 8 11.48 18.65 -52.39
C SER A 8 12.08 17.88 -51.22
N ALA A 9 12.39 18.59 -50.15
CA ALA A 9 12.75 17.98 -48.88
C ALA A 9 11.56 17.16 -48.31
N PRO A 10 11.80 15.98 -47.74
CA PRO A 10 10.73 15.18 -47.14
C PRO A 10 10.20 15.88 -45.86
N ILE A 11 8.90 16.04 -45.82
CA ILE A 11 8.16 16.44 -44.62
C ILE A 11 8.30 15.31 -43.61
N ILE A 12 9.11 15.52 -42.56
CA ILE A 12 9.14 14.64 -41.41
C ILE A 12 7.80 14.81 -40.68
N ALA A 13 6.90 13.85 -40.86
CA ALA A 13 5.72 13.74 -40.04
C ALA A 13 6.18 13.61 -38.59
N LYS A 14 5.90 14.60 -37.76
CA LYS A 14 5.98 14.49 -36.32
C LYS A 14 4.98 13.42 -35.89
N ASP A 15 5.52 12.31 -35.41
CA ASP A 15 4.76 11.26 -34.78
C ASP A 15 4.19 11.83 -33.45
N SER A 16 2.97 12.34 -33.53
CA SER A 16 2.20 12.80 -32.39
C SER A 16 1.59 11.59 -31.69
N ASN A 17 2.44 10.74 -31.14
CA ASN A 17 2.03 9.71 -30.19
C ASN A 17 2.21 10.25 -28.77
N GLU A 18 1.65 11.41 -28.48
CA GLU A 18 1.32 11.80 -27.13
C GLU A 18 0.22 10.81 -26.68
N ARG A 19 0.63 9.78 -25.93
CA ARG A 19 -0.29 9.01 -25.11
C ARG A 19 -0.96 10.02 -24.18
N GLN A 20 -2.16 10.42 -24.55
CA GLN A 20 -3.14 10.98 -23.65
C GLN A 20 -3.35 9.89 -22.58
N GLU A 21 -2.67 10.00 -21.46
CA GLU A 21 -3.04 9.29 -20.25
C GLU A 21 -4.44 9.80 -19.90
N ASP A 22 -5.46 9.04 -20.33
CA ASP A 22 -6.82 9.20 -19.84
C ASP A 22 -6.75 8.95 -18.32
N LEU A 23 -6.56 10.01 -17.58
CA LEU A 23 -6.87 10.04 -16.16
C LEU A 23 -8.39 9.85 -16.04
N THR A 24 -8.84 8.61 -16.13
CA THR A 24 -10.14 8.21 -15.61
C THR A 24 -10.07 8.35 -14.10
N MET A 25 -10.18 9.59 -13.62
CA MET A 25 -10.47 9.84 -12.21
C MET A 25 -11.80 9.15 -11.94
N ALA A 26 -11.77 8.07 -11.16
CA ALA A 26 -12.98 7.44 -10.66
C ALA A 26 -13.83 8.54 -10.02
N LEU A 27 -15.09 8.67 -10.47
CA LEU A 27 -16.02 9.64 -9.89
C LEU A 27 -16.20 9.30 -8.40
N VAL A 28 -15.70 10.16 -7.53
CA VAL A 28 -15.91 10.03 -6.09
C VAL A 28 -17.32 10.52 -5.78
N PRO A 29 -18.24 9.65 -5.34
CA PRO A 29 -19.62 10.05 -5.06
C PRO A 29 -19.71 10.92 -3.81
N TYR A 30 -20.69 11.83 -3.82
CA TYR A 30 -21.03 12.65 -2.67
C TYR A 30 -22.26 12.09 -1.96
N VAL A 31 -22.23 12.16 -0.63
CA VAL A 31 -23.35 11.83 0.27
C VAL A 31 -23.85 13.10 0.94
N VAL A 32 -25.18 13.29 0.99
CA VAL A 32 -25.81 14.40 1.69
C VAL A 32 -26.48 13.87 2.95
N GLU A 33 -26.10 14.40 4.10
CA GLU A 33 -26.69 14.07 5.40
C GLU A 33 -27.54 15.22 5.91
N GLN A 34 -28.75 14.91 6.36
CA GLN A 34 -29.61 15.83 7.08
C GLN A 34 -29.18 15.89 8.55
N THR A 35 -28.81 17.07 9.04
CA THR A 35 -28.48 17.27 10.44
C THR A 35 -29.42 18.30 11.07
N SER A 36 -29.45 18.38 12.39
CA SER A 36 -30.22 19.41 13.12
C SER A 36 -29.80 20.87 12.78
N ARG A 37 -28.65 21.04 12.10
CA ARG A 37 -28.08 22.33 11.68
C ARG A 37 -28.18 22.56 10.17
N GLY A 38 -28.90 21.70 9.43
CA GLY A 38 -29.04 21.76 7.99
C GLY A 38 -28.35 20.60 7.27
N GLU A 39 -28.28 20.68 5.94
CA GLU A 39 -27.66 19.69 5.09
C GLU A 39 -26.14 19.81 5.11
N ARG A 40 -25.43 18.68 5.14
CA ARG A 40 -23.99 18.60 4.95
C ARG A 40 -23.68 17.61 3.84
N SER A 41 -22.84 18.03 2.91
CA SER A 41 -22.33 17.19 1.82
C SER A 41 -20.91 16.77 2.13
N TYR A 42 -20.62 15.48 1.93
CA TYR A 42 -19.30 14.86 2.06
C TYR A 42 -19.02 14.04 0.81
N ASP A 43 -17.78 13.99 0.37
CA ASP A 43 -17.35 12.88 -0.47
C ASP A 43 -17.35 11.58 0.36
N ILE A 44 -17.43 10.43 -0.33
CA ILE A 44 -17.60 9.13 0.36
C ILE A 44 -16.42 8.82 1.29
N TYR A 45 -15.18 9.18 0.94
CA TYR A 45 -14.01 8.91 1.78
C TYR A 45 -14.01 9.78 3.04
N SER A 46 -14.31 11.06 2.90
CA SER A 46 -14.50 11.97 4.05
C SER A 46 -15.63 11.50 4.96
N ARG A 47 -16.71 10.94 4.38
CA ARG A 47 -17.81 10.39 5.18
C ARG A 47 -17.37 9.14 5.95
N LEU A 48 -16.66 8.21 5.32
CA LEU A 48 -16.10 7.02 5.98
C LEU A 48 -15.09 7.38 7.07
N LEU A 49 -14.26 8.39 6.83
CA LEU A 49 -13.31 8.89 7.83
C LEU A 49 -13.99 9.36 9.12
N ASN A 50 -15.20 9.94 9.04
CA ASN A 50 -15.98 10.29 10.23
C ASN A 50 -16.38 9.05 11.06
N ASP A 51 -16.48 7.89 10.42
CA ASP A 51 -16.70 6.60 11.07
C ASP A 51 -15.39 5.88 11.42
N ARG A 52 -14.26 6.60 11.36
CA ARG A 52 -12.90 6.13 11.65
C ARG A 52 -12.39 5.05 10.70
N ILE A 53 -12.87 5.06 9.45
CA ILE A 53 -12.50 4.13 8.39
C ILE A 53 -11.52 4.81 7.44
N ILE A 54 -10.37 4.19 7.25
CA ILE A 54 -9.34 4.59 6.27
C ILE A 54 -9.27 3.54 5.17
N MET A 55 -9.20 3.99 3.91
CA MET A 55 -9.10 3.11 2.73
C MET A 55 -7.70 3.19 2.14
N LEU A 56 -6.95 2.09 2.21
CA LEU A 56 -5.66 1.92 1.53
C LEU A 56 -5.88 0.98 0.34
N CYS A 57 -6.33 1.55 -0.79
CA CYS A 57 -6.81 0.80 -1.95
C CYS A 57 -6.00 1.10 -3.23
N ASP A 58 -4.71 1.39 -3.09
CA ASP A 58 -3.83 1.69 -4.23
C ASP A 58 -2.40 1.20 -3.96
N GLN A 59 -1.51 1.42 -4.92
CA GLN A 59 -0.09 1.26 -4.73
C GLN A 59 0.42 2.20 -3.64
N ILE A 60 1.26 1.70 -2.75
CA ILE A 60 1.81 2.47 -1.65
C ILE A 60 3.01 3.30 -2.16
N ASP A 61 2.77 4.59 -2.34
CA ASP A 61 3.79 5.59 -2.63
C ASP A 61 3.82 6.69 -1.55
N ASP A 62 4.66 7.71 -1.73
CA ASP A 62 4.81 8.79 -0.75
C ASP A 62 3.53 9.63 -0.62
N ALA A 63 2.75 9.79 -1.70
CA ALA A 63 1.50 10.56 -1.67
C ALA A 63 0.42 9.81 -0.88
N VAL A 64 0.22 8.53 -1.18
CA VAL A 64 -0.71 7.65 -0.47
C VAL A 64 -0.33 7.55 1.00
N ALA A 65 0.96 7.34 1.30
CA ALA A 65 1.44 7.25 2.67
C ALA A 65 1.19 8.53 3.46
N SER A 66 1.44 9.71 2.86
CA SER A 66 1.20 11.01 3.50
C SER A 66 -0.27 11.19 3.86
N VAL A 67 -1.20 10.78 2.99
CA VAL A 67 -2.64 10.86 3.25
C VAL A 67 -3.06 9.92 4.38
N VAL A 68 -2.61 8.66 4.35
CA VAL A 68 -2.95 7.66 5.39
C VAL A 68 -2.38 8.10 6.76
N VAL A 69 -1.14 8.56 6.81
CA VAL A 69 -0.50 9.08 8.03
C VAL A 69 -1.29 10.27 8.59
N ALA A 70 -1.68 11.23 7.73
CA ALA A 70 -2.47 12.38 8.16
C ALA A 70 -3.84 11.96 8.73
N GLN A 71 -4.50 10.97 8.12
CA GLN A 71 -5.78 10.44 8.60
C GLN A 71 -5.62 9.73 9.95
N LEU A 72 -4.58 8.92 10.13
CA LEU A 72 -4.28 8.26 11.41
C LEU A 72 -4.07 9.28 12.54
N LEU A 73 -3.23 10.28 12.32
CA LEU A 73 -2.97 11.35 13.31
C LEU A 73 -4.21 12.21 13.58
N TYR A 74 -5.00 12.50 12.56
CA TYR A 74 -6.26 13.23 12.72
C TYR A 74 -7.25 12.46 13.61
N LEU A 75 -7.42 11.16 13.35
CA LEU A 75 -8.36 10.32 14.11
C LEU A 75 -7.88 10.11 15.56
N GLU A 76 -6.58 9.95 15.79
CA GLU A 76 -6.04 9.92 17.15
C GLU A 76 -6.33 11.21 17.89
N GLY A 77 -6.12 12.37 17.25
CA GLY A 77 -6.42 13.67 17.83
C GLY A 77 -7.90 13.90 18.13
N GLN A 78 -8.81 13.21 17.44
CA GLN A 78 -10.25 13.27 17.73
C GLN A 78 -10.65 12.46 18.96
N ASP A 79 -10.18 11.21 19.05
CA ASP A 79 -10.49 10.30 20.16
C ASP A 79 -9.43 9.19 20.21
N PRO A 80 -8.46 9.25 21.13
CA PRO A 80 -7.39 8.26 21.21
C PRO A 80 -7.83 6.89 21.77
N GLU A 81 -9.04 6.79 22.32
CA GLU A 81 -9.54 5.56 22.96
C GLU A 81 -10.37 4.70 21.98
N LYS A 82 -10.69 5.23 20.81
CA LYS A 82 -11.46 4.50 19.80
C LYS A 82 -10.58 3.91 18.73
N ASP A 83 -10.94 2.70 18.30
CA ASP A 83 -10.29 1.99 17.21
C ASP A 83 -10.34 2.77 15.90
N ILE A 84 -9.37 2.50 15.04
CA ILE A 84 -9.33 2.94 13.65
C ILE A 84 -9.38 1.68 12.77
N ASP A 85 -10.27 1.66 11.78
CA ASP A 85 -10.36 0.58 10.81
C ASP A 85 -9.59 0.94 9.54
N LEU A 86 -8.50 0.23 9.26
CA LEU A 86 -7.70 0.36 8.04
C LEU A 86 -8.04 -0.77 7.08
N TYR A 87 -8.81 -0.46 6.04
CA TYR A 87 -9.14 -1.39 4.96
C TYR A 87 -8.04 -1.39 3.90
N ILE A 88 -7.56 -2.57 3.55
CA ILE A 88 -6.40 -2.77 2.66
C ILE A 88 -6.81 -3.57 1.42
N ASN A 89 -6.62 -2.97 0.24
CA ASN A 89 -6.67 -3.61 -1.06
C ASN A 89 -5.52 -3.06 -1.92
N SER A 90 -4.31 -3.53 -1.67
CA SER A 90 -3.09 -2.94 -2.21
C SER A 90 -2.10 -3.99 -2.71
N PRO A 91 -1.48 -3.77 -3.87
CA PRO A 91 -0.37 -4.60 -4.36
C PRO A 91 0.94 -4.36 -3.59
N GLY A 92 0.95 -3.44 -2.61
CA GLY A 92 2.16 -2.97 -1.96
C GLY A 92 2.78 -1.77 -2.66
N GLY A 93 4.10 -1.59 -2.53
CA GLY A 93 4.79 -0.46 -3.16
C GLY A 93 6.08 -0.07 -2.47
N VAL A 94 6.34 1.23 -2.34
CA VAL A 94 7.59 1.79 -1.82
C VAL A 94 7.75 1.47 -0.34
N ILE A 95 8.85 0.80 0.01
CA ILE A 95 9.10 0.33 1.38
C ILE A 95 9.15 1.49 2.38
N THR A 96 9.83 2.60 2.05
CA THR A 96 9.92 3.77 2.94
C THR A 96 8.57 4.41 3.19
N ALA A 97 7.71 4.49 2.17
CA ALA A 97 6.33 4.96 2.29
C ALA A 97 5.49 4.04 3.20
N GLY A 98 5.58 2.71 2.99
CA GLY A 98 4.91 1.74 3.85
C GLY A 98 5.41 1.77 5.29
N MET A 99 6.72 1.98 5.51
CA MET A 99 7.29 2.13 6.85
C MET A 99 6.80 3.40 7.56
N ALA A 100 6.52 4.49 6.85
CA ALA A 100 5.92 5.68 7.46
C ALA A 100 4.51 5.39 8.00
N ILE A 101 3.71 4.62 7.27
CA ILE A 101 2.38 4.16 7.75
C ILE A 101 2.56 3.22 8.95
N TYR A 102 3.45 2.23 8.85
CA TYR A 102 3.74 1.27 9.92
C TYR A 102 4.13 1.98 11.22
N ASP A 103 5.15 2.84 11.14
CA ASP A 103 5.65 3.54 12.33
C ASP A 103 4.55 4.43 12.95
N THR A 104 3.66 5.02 12.13
CA THR A 104 2.52 5.81 12.62
C THR A 104 1.50 4.92 13.33
N ILE A 105 1.15 3.75 12.76
CA ILE A 105 0.27 2.77 13.42
C ILE A 105 0.81 2.39 14.80
N GLN A 106 2.13 2.17 14.91
CA GLN A 106 2.76 1.80 16.18
C GLN A 106 2.93 2.98 17.15
N TYR A 107 2.91 4.21 16.64
CA TYR A 107 3.15 5.44 17.42
C TYR A 107 1.88 5.98 18.10
N ILE A 108 0.74 5.90 17.41
CA ILE A 108 -0.53 6.42 17.91
C ILE A 108 -1.08 5.54 19.06
N LYS A 109 -1.97 6.11 19.87
CA LYS A 109 -2.57 5.39 21.01
C LYS A 109 -3.76 4.53 20.63
N CYS A 110 -4.45 4.88 19.53
CA CYS A 110 -5.58 4.10 19.04
C CYS A 110 -5.16 2.69 18.66
N ASP A 111 -5.97 1.69 18.97
CA ASP A 111 -5.85 0.40 18.31
C ASP A 111 -6.20 0.57 16.82
N VAL A 112 -5.40 -0.05 15.96
CA VAL A 112 -5.65 -0.06 14.51
C VAL A 112 -6.07 -1.47 14.10
N SER A 113 -7.33 -1.61 13.71
CA SER A 113 -7.86 -2.80 13.08
C SER A 113 -7.48 -2.80 11.60
N THR A 114 -6.89 -3.88 11.10
CA THR A 114 -6.52 -4.01 9.68
C THR A 114 -7.39 -5.06 9.01
N ILE A 115 -7.97 -4.73 7.85
CA ILE A 115 -8.91 -5.58 7.15
C ILE A 115 -8.50 -5.72 5.69
N CYS A 116 -8.06 -6.91 5.28
CA CYS A 116 -7.82 -7.19 3.85
C CYS A 116 -9.12 -7.45 3.12
N MET A 117 -9.32 -6.75 2.00
CA MET A 117 -10.37 -7.01 1.01
C MET A 117 -9.74 -7.03 -0.38
N GLY A 118 -10.00 -8.08 -1.16
CA GLY A 118 -9.35 -8.28 -2.45
C GLY A 118 -7.92 -8.77 -2.28
N MET A 119 -6.94 -7.87 -2.16
CA MET A 119 -5.52 -8.23 -2.07
C MET A 119 -4.77 -7.41 -1.02
N ALA A 120 -3.86 -8.07 -0.30
CA ALA A 120 -2.80 -7.42 0.46
C ALA A 120 -1.47 -8.06 0.09
N ALA A 121 -0.70 -7.40 -0.79
CA ALA A 121 0.58 -7.94 -1.27
C ALA A 121 1.77 -7.09 -0.84
N SER A 122 2.93 -7.72 -0.61
CA SER A 122 4.19 -7.02 -0.34
C SER A 122 4.07 -6.08 0.88
N MET A 123 4.30 -4.77 0.71
CA MET A 123 4.07 -3.79 1.78
C MET A 123 2.60 -3.75 2.25
N GLY A 124 1.63 -4.14 1.41
CA GLY A 124 0.22 -4.27 1.83
C GLY A 124 0.02 -5.39 2.86
N SER A 125 0.61 -6.56 2.64
CA SER A 125 0.56 -7.67 3.62
C SER A 125 1.36 -7.37 4.89
N PHE A 126 2.47 -6.64 4.75
CA PHE A 126 3.23 -6.16 5.88
C PHE A 126 2.38 -5.26 6.79
N LEU A 127 1.67 -4.28 6.20
CA LEU A 127 0.77 -3.40 6.95
C LEU A 127 -0.44 -4.17 7.52
N LEU A 128 -0.99 -5.14 6.79
CA LEU A 128 -2.06 -6.01 7.28
C LEU A 128 -1.64 -6.73 8.57
N SER A 129 -0.43 -7.29 8.59
CA SER A 129 0.11 -7.99 9.75
C SER A 129 0.45 -7.06 10.93
N SER A 130 0.50 -5.75 10.68
CA SER A 130 0.96 -4.72 11.64
C SER A 130 -0.16 -4.09 12.47
N GLY A 131 -1.41 -4.47 12.21
CA GLY A 131 -2.55 -4.07 13.03
C GLY A 131 -2.45 -4.58 14.47
N THR A 132 -3.27 -4.02 15.34
CA THR A 132 -3.35 -4.44 16.74
C THR A 132 -3.68 -5.93 16.82
N LYS A 133 -2.93 -6.68 17.63
CA LYS A 133 -3.12 -8.13 17.77
C LYS A 133 -4.53 -8.44 18.24
N GLY A 134 -5.18 -9.39 17.58
CA GLY A 134 -6.59 -9.73 17.76
C GLY A 134 -7.54 -8.92 16.87
N LYS A 135 -7.04 -7.90 16.16
CA LYS A 135 -7.82 -6.99 15.29
C LYS A 135 -7.30 -6.97 13.84
N ARG A 136 -6.67 -8.06 13.40
CA ARG A 136 -6.17 -8.22 12.02
C ARG A 136 -7.07 -9.19 11.28
N PHE A 137 -7.69 -8.75 10.20
CA PHE A 137 -8.77 -9.50 9.53
C PHE A 137 -8.53 -9.62 8.03
N ALA A 138 -9.17 -10.63 7.42
CA ALA A 138 -9.34 -10.71 5.97
C ALA A 138 -10.75 -11.18 5.63
N LEU A 139 -11.27 -10.74 4.48
CA LEU A 139 -12.47 -11.30 3.90
C LEU A 139 -12.18 -12.67 3.26
N PRO A 140 -13.17 -13.59 3.12
CA PRO A 140 -12.91 -14.98 2.77
C PRO A 140 -12.21 -15.20 1.42
N ASN A 141 -12.38 -14.29 0.46
CA ASN A 141 -11.81 -14.40 -0.87
C ASN A 141 -10.59 -13.47 -1.07
N SER A 142 -10.03 -12.96 0.03
CA SER A 142 -8.82 -12.15 -0.03
C SER A 142 -7.59 -12.99 -0.31
N GLU A 143 -6.65 -12.42 -1.07
CA GLU A 143 -5.34 -12.98 -1.35
C GLU A 143 -4.26 -12.18 -0.63
N ILE A 144 -3.35 -12.85 0.03
CA ILE A 144 -2.25 -12.26 0.77
C ILE A 144 -0.93 -12.77 0.20
N LEU A 145 0.01 -11.85 -0.06
CA LEU A 145 1.33 -12.21 -0.59
C LEU A 145 2.44 -11.61 0.25
N ILE A 146 3.38 -12.45 0.66
CA ILE A 146 4.64 -12.04 1.27
C ILE A 146 5.81 -12.40 0.36
N HIS A 147 6.82 -11.53 0.30
CA HIS A 147 8.08 -11.76 -0.40
C HIS A 147 9.18 -10.80 0.11
N GLN A 148 10.42 -11.07 -0.29
CA GLN A 148 11.55 -10.20 0.02
C GLN A 148 11.50 -8.87 -0.75
N PRO A 149 12.22 -7.81 -0.29
CA PRO A 149 12.39 -6.58 -1.05
C PRO A 149 12.94 -6.84 -2.45
N LEU A 150 12.40 -6.13 -3.43
CA LEU A 150 12.91 -6.15 -4.80
C LEU A 150 13.20 -4.72 -5.29
N ILE A 151 14.08 -4.59 -6.25
CA ILE A 151 14.31 -3.34 -6.96
C ILE A 151 13.54 -3.39 -8.26
N ALA A 152 12.51 -2.56 -8.37
CA ALA A 152 11.72 -2.42 -9.58
C ALA A 152 12.44 -1.51 -10.60
N GLY A 153 12.13 -1.66 -11.89
CA GLY A 153 12.53 -0.70 -12.91
C GLY A 153 13.94 -0.85 -13.49
N GLY A 154 14.47 -2.07 -13.58
CA GLY A 154 15.69 -2.32 -14.38
C GLY A 154 16.95 -2.61 -13.58
N GLY A 155 16.85 -2.75 -12.27
CA GLY A 155 17.99 -3.17 -11.43
C GLY A 155 18.86 -2.00 -10.94
N ILE A 156 20.03 -2.35 -10.38
CA ILE A 156 21.04 -1.38 -9.92
C ILE A 156 22.13 -1.27 -10.98
N SER A 157 22.44 -0.05 -11.39
CA SER A 157 23.57 0.27 -12.26
C SER A 157 24.46 1.33 -11.60
N GLY A 158 25.76 1.32 -11.90
CA GLY A 158 26.69 2.30 -11.35
C GLY A 158 28.08 1.72 -11.13
N GLN A 159 28.89 2.42 -10.36
CA GLN A 159 30.22 1.95 -9.99
C GLN A 159 30.12 0.77 -9.01
N CYS A 160 31.13 -0.10 -8.99
CA CYS A 160 31.15 -1.30 -8.14
C CYS A 160 30.85 -1.00 -6.66
N THR A 161 31.43 0.08 -6.13
CA THR A 161 31.21 0.50 -4.74
C THR A 161 29.77 0.95 -4.50
N ASP A 162 29.15 1.67 -5.43
CA ASP A 162 27.77 2.12 -5.33
C ASP A 162 26.81 0.94 -5.35
N ILE A 163 27.02 -0.01 -6.27
CA ILE A 163 26.24 -1.26 -6.33
C ILE A 163 26.32 -2.02 -5.00
N LYS A 164 27.54 -2.11 -4.42
CA LYS A 164 27.73 -2.76 -3.12
C LYS A 164 26.95 -2.04 -2.01
N ILE A 165 27.02 -0.71 -1.93
CA ILE A 165 26.29 0.09 -0.93
C ILE A 165 24.77 -0.18 -1.03
N HIS A 166 24.22 -0.15 -2.23
CA HIS A 166 22.79 -0.43 -2.44
C HIS A 166 22.42 -1.87 -2.07
N SER A 167 23.25 -2.85 -2.44
CA SER A 167 23.04 -4.25 -2.09
C SER A 167 23.05 -4.45 -0.58
N ASP A 168 24.06 -3.92 0.12
CA ASP A 168 24.17 -4.02 1.58
C ASP A 168 22.99 -3.34 2.29
N HIS A 169 22.50 -2.21 1.76
CA HIS A 169 21.32 -1.53 2.28
C HIS A 169 20.05 -2.38 2.11
N MET A 170 19.88 -3.00 0.95
CA MET A 170 18.73 -3.86 0.67
C MET A 170 18.69 -5.09 1.58
N VAL A 171 19.85 -5.71 1.85
CA VAL A 171 19.97 -6.82 2.80
C VAL A 171 19.51 -6.39 4.20
N LYS A 172 20.00 -5.24 4.69
CA LYS A 172 19.57 -4.68 5.99
C LYS A 172 18.08 -4.40 6.05
N THR A 173 17.50 -3.89 4.95
CA THR A 173 16.07 -3.64 4.84
C THR A 173 15.28 -4.96 4.92
N ARG A 174 15.70 -5.99 4.19
CA ARG A 174 15.12 -7.33 4.27
C ARG A 174 15.12 -7.88 5.70
N GLU A 175 16.27 -7.81 6.37
CA GLU A 175 16.41 -8.27 7.76
C GLU A 175 15.49 -7.51 8.72
N LYS A 176 15.32 -6.20 8.54
CA LYS A 176 14.41 -5.37 9.33
C LYS A 176 12.97 -5.82 9.13
N LEU A 177 12.52 -5.94 7.90
CA LEU A 177 11.15 -6.33 7.55
C LEU A 177 10.84 -7.75 8.05
N ASN A 178 11.75 -8.71 7.84
CA ASN A 178 11.56 -10.09 8.27
C ASN A 178 11.49 -10.21 9.80
N ARG A 179 12.28 -9.43 10.56
CA ARG A 179 12.16 -9.38 12.02
C ARG A 179 10.79 -8.89 12.50
N ILE A 180 10.26 -7.86 11.85
CA ILE A 180 8.93 -7.35 12.16
C ILE A 180 7.85 -8.38 11.81
N LEU A 181 7.94 -9.02 10.63
CA LEU A 181 7.01 -10.11 10.27
C LEU A 181 7.07 -11.28 11.24
N ALA A 182 8.26 -11.67 11.71
CA ALA A 182 8.43 -12.70 12.73
C ALA A 182 7.74 -12.33 14.05
N GLN A 183 7.85 -11.08 14.48
CA GLN A 183 7.16 -10.57 15.67
C GLN A 183 5.64 -10.58 15.49
N ASN A 184 5.15 -10.11 14.34
CA ASN A 184 3.72 -10.00 14.07
C ASN A 184 3.05 -11.38 13.92
N THR A 185 3.73 -12.34 13.28
CA THR A 185 3.18 -13.67 13.01
C THR A 185 3.44 -14.66 14.15
N GLY A 186 4.47 -14.43 14.96
CA GLY A 186 4.95 -15.36 15.97
C GLY A 186 5.78 -16.52 15.41
N LYS A 187 6.12 -16.48 14.10
CA LYS A 187 6.97 -17.51 13.49
C LYS A 187 8.46 -17.25 13.76
N PRO A 188 9.29 -18.31 13.79
CA PRO A 188 10.75 -18.16 13.83
C PRO A 188 11.26 -17.34 12.66
N ILE A 189 12.30 -16.53 12.90
CA ILE A 189 12.90 -15.69 11.85
C ILE A 189 13.46 -16.53 10.68
N GLU A 190 13.98 -17.71 10.95
CA GLU A 190 14.49 -18.66 9.97
C GLU A 190 13.37 -19.10 9.01
N GLN A 191 12.16 -19.34 9.53
CA GLN A 191 11.00 -19.68 8.70
C GLN A 191 10.57 -18.49 7.85
N ILE A 192 10.48 -17.28 8.43
CA ILE A 192 10.17 -16.06 7.67
C ILE A 192 11.17 -15.83 6.52
N ASN A 193 12.47 -16.05 6.77
CA ASN A 193 13.50 -15.91 5.75
C ASN A 193 13.32 -16.87 4.57
N ILE A 194 12.85 -18.07 4.82
CA ILE A 194 12.55 -19.07 3.78
C ILE A 194 11.27 -18.68 3.03
N ASP A 195 10.21 -18.35 3.77
CA ASP A 195 8.86 -18.13 3.20
C ASP A 195 8.77 -16.82 2.41
N THR A 196 9.65 -15.86 2.68
CA THR A 196 9.73 -14.59 1.94
C THR A 196 10.77 -14.59 0.82
N GLU A 197 11.50 -15.71 0.59
CA GLU A 197 12.57 -15.76 -0.42
C GLU A 197 12.03 -15.54 -1.84
N ARG A 198 10.81 -15.97 -2.12
CA ARG A 198 10.07 -15.76 -3.36
C ARG A 198 8.62 -15.44 -3.03
N ASP A 199 7.84 -15.10 -4.04
CA ASP A 199 6.41 -14.85 -3.92
C ASP A 199 5.72 -16.03 -3.25
N ASN A 200 5.10 -15.75 -2.12
CA ASN A 200 4.36 -16.72 -1.31
C ASN A 200 2.92 -16.23 -1.16
N TYR A 201 2.05 -16.73 -2.03
CA TYR A 201 0.62 -16.41 -2.04
C TYR A 201 -0.13 -17.26 -1.04
N MET A 202 -1.03 -16.63 -0.30
CA MET A 202 -1.88 -17.26 0.70
C MET A 202 -3.32 -16.82 0.52
N THR A 203 -4.24 -17.76 0.65
CA THR A 203 -5.66 -17.50 0.89
C THR A 203 -5.84 -16.84 2.26
N ALA A 204 -7.01 -16.27 2.53
CA ALA A 204 -7.32 -15.72 3.85
C ALA A 204 -7.17 -16.76 4.98
N GLN A 205 -7.54 -18.03 4.71
CA GLN A 205 -7.41 -19.12 5.68
C GLN A 205 -5.95 -19.49 5.96
N GLU A 206 -5.11 -19.59 4.91
CA GLU A 206 -3.68 -19.83 5.06
C GLU A 206 -2.97 -18.68 5.77
N ALA A 207 -3.37 -17.43 5.51
CA ALA A 207 -2.84 -16.25 6.20
C ALA A 207 -3.20 -16.23 7.69
N LEU A 208 -4.39 -16.75 8.06
CA LEU A 208 -4.79 -16.97 9.45
C LEU A 208 -3.88 -18.03 10.12
N GLU A 209 -3.68 -19.17 9.48
CA GLU A 209 -2.84 -20.26 9.98
C GLU A 209 -1.35 -19.85 10.05
N TYR A 210 -0.95 -18.98 9.14
CA TYR A 210 0.39 -18.38 9.12
C TYR A 210 0.60 -17.39 10.27
N GLY A 211 -0.46 -16.70 10.71
CA GLY A 211 -0.42 -15.70 11.78
C GLY A 211 -0.32 -14.25 11.27
N LEU A 212 -0.49 -14.03 9.96
CA LEU A 212 -0.55 -12.68 9.37
C LEU A 212 -1.82 -11.94 9.78
N ILE A 213 -2.91 -12.68 10.02
CA ILE A 213 -4.18 -12.18 10.51
C ILE A 213 -4.66 -12.99 11.72
N ASP A 214 -5.67 -12.47 12.41
CA ASP A 214 -6.23 -13.09 13.61
C ASP A 214 -7.58 -13.77 13.33
N LYS A 215 -8.27 -13.40 12.25
CA LYS A 215 -9.57 -13.99 11.89
C LYS A 215 -9.96 -13.72 10.44
N VAL A 216 -10.64 -14.69 9.83
CA VAL A 216 -11.39 -14.51 8.58
C VAL A 216 -12.82 -14.11 8.94
N ILE A 217 -13.30 -12.96 8.43
CA ILE A 217 -14.61 -12.40 8.75
C ILE A 217 -15.53 -12.43 7.52
N THR A 218 -16.78 -12.87 7.71
CA THR A 218 -17.79 -12.97 6.66
C THR A 218 -18.86 -11.89 6.75
N ASN A 219 -19.00 -11.26 7.91
CA ASN A 219 -19.98 -10.21 8.18
C ASN A 219 -19.33 -9.11 9.03
N ARG A 220 -19.84 -7.89 8.84
CA ARG A 220 -19.47 -6.70 9.60
C ARG A 220 -20.25 -6.61 10.91
#